data_8c79058d036b2bc4673306e67f4c26bb
#
_entry.id   8c79058d036b2bc4673306e67f4c26bb
#
_cell.length_a   1.000
_cell.length_b   1.000
_cell.length_c   1.000
_cell.angle_alpha   90.00
_cell.angle_beta   90.00
_cell.angle_gamma   90.00
#
_symmetry.space_group_name_H-M   'P 1'
#
loop_
_entity.id
_entity.type
_entity.pdbx_description
1 polymer ?
#
loop_
_entity_poly.entity_id
_entity_poly.type
_entity_poly.pdbx_seq_one_letter_code
_entity_poly.pdbx_strand_id
1 'polypeptide(L)'
;MTTALARATGAFGPAPAGTHAPRTIAAWLLDGGVQLRAGPEAGGVAGWLSESGHATYVYPEITGYYLQWLAWQTLREGGTTAELRCRASSAQRWLRSWALRSEHPQTRVYLRENEGDWRNAAVFLFDIAMIVRGIASATSTRLIEPDPALVDRLADLLGQLTGDDGQFNACMTALELPLRKRWSTRRGGFLAKAAAGVLSAAKVLPQIAPLQPIAEATLVASLRLAVEEPPAEIHPMLYAIEGALCVPGHRAVEPVIDGLAAQVEGLLQQVSTDGRLPESRAALGIARLDIVAQTLRATSLLRRRARGWFPDPSVLDRMSVGLVRAMSRDGALPIDPTAQVPQYNAWCAMFADQALQVAQHRFDGPILDDLEACLV
;
A
#
# COMPACT_ATOMS: atom_id res chain seq x y z
N MET A 1 24.64 -16.73 -12.41
CA MET A 1 23.91 -15.53 -12.00
C MET A 1 23.43 -15.54 -10.54
N THR A 2 23.50 -16.65 -9.85
CA THR A 2 23.15 -16.83 -8.40
C THR A 2 24.06 -16.02 -7.44
N THR A 3 25.18 -15.50 -7.94
CA THR A 3 26.26 -14.90 -7.14
C THR A 3 26.06 -13.39 -6.85
N ALA A 4 25.22 -12.68 -7.56
CA ALA A 4 25.10 -11.21 -7.39
C ALA A 4 24.22 -10.81 -6.18
N LEU A 5 23.08 -11.48 -5.95
CA LEU A 5 22.25 -11.20 -4.76
C LEU A 5 22.93 -11.72 -3.48
N ALA A 6 23.54 -12.91 -3.54
CA ALA A 6 24.32 -13.44 -2.41
C ALA A 6 25.59 -12.60 -2.11
N ARG A 7 26.18 -11.95 -3.12
CA ARG A 7 27.32 -11.03 -2.92
C ARG A 7 26.88 -9.65 -2.39
N ALA A 8 25.67 -9.20 -2.66
CA ALA A 8 25.18 -7.94 -2.07
C ALA A 8 24.90 -8.08 -0.56
N THR A 9 24.60 -9.30 -0.08
CA THR A 9 24.46 -9.59 1.35
C THR A 9 25.77 -10.01 2.03
N GLY A 10 26.81 -10.40 1.26
CA GLY A 10 28.07 -10.93 1.77
C GLY A 10 29.31 -10.02 1.61
N ALA A 11 29.17 -8.81 1.05
CA ALA A 11 30.32 -7.92 0.79
C ALA A 11 30.56 -6.89 1.91
N PHE A 12 30.00 -7.09 3.10
CA PHE A 12 30.49 -6.37 4.28
C PHE A 12 31.63 -7.19 4.86
N GLY A 13 32.86 -6.65 4.74
CA GLY A 13 34.02 -7.17 5.46
C GLY A 13 33.70 -7.30 6.97
N PRO A 14 34.53 -8.03 7.76
CA PRO A 14 34.27 -8.24 9.18
C PRO A 14 33.99 -6.88 9.83
N ALA A 15 32.74 -6.69 10.29
CA ALA A 15 32.35 -5.48 10.98
C ALA A 15 33.23 -5.32 12.23
N PRO A 16 33.70 -4.10 12.55
CA PRO A 16 34.41 -3.85 13.78
C PRO A 16 33.57 -4.34 14.96
N ALA A 17 34.21 -4.97 15.92
CA ALA A 17 33.56 -5.54 17.11
C ALA A 17 32.70 -4.46 17.78
N GLY A 18 31.35 -4.65 17.75
CA GLY A 18 30.36 -3.70 18.29
C GLY A 18 29.30 -3.21 17.32
N THR A 19 29.36 -3.49 16.02
CA THR A 19 28.34 -3.10 15.04
C THR A 19 27.24 -4.17 14.97
N HIS A 20 26.04 -3.84 15.45
CA HIS A 20 24.85 -4.66 15.22
C HIS A 20 24.64 -4.85 13.70
N ALA A 21 24.24 -6.07 13.30
CA ALA A 21 23.82 -6.32 11.91
C ALA A 21 22.72 -5.32 11.49
N PRO A 22 22.72 -4.85 10.22
CA PRO A 22 21.67 -3.94 9.75
C PRO A 22 20.29 -4.60 9.95
N ARG A 23 19.34 -3.82 10.48
CA ARG A 23 17.98 -4.29 10.70
C ARG A 23 17.26 -4.46 9.36
N THR A 24 16.30 -5.35 9.31
CA THR A 24 15.41 -5.53 8.14
C THR A 24 14.32 -4.47 8.14
N ILE A 25 13.68 -4.26 6.97
CA ILE A 25 12.49 -3.40 6.87
C ILE A 25 11.40 -3.89 7.82
N ALA A 26 11.16 -5.20 7.90
CA ALA A 26 10.18 -5.77 8.82
C ALA A 26 10.50 -5.44 10.29
N ALA A 27 11.75 -5.54 10.72
CA ALA A 27 12.16 -5.13 12.05
C ALA A 27 11.92 -3.63 12.32
N TRP A 28 12.16 -2.76 11.33
CA TRP A 28 11.85 -1.34 11.46
C TRP A 28 10.34 -1.10 11.56
N LEU A 29 9.52 -1.75 10.75
CA LEU A 29 8.05 -1.63 10.78
C LEU A 29 7.47 -2.10 12.13
N LEU A 30 8.09 -3.09 12.76
CA LEU A 30 7.66 -3.59 14.08
C LEU A 30 8.20 -2.71 15.23
N ASP A 31 9.49 -2.35 15.22
CA ASP A 31 10.17 -1.80 16.39
C ASP A 31 10.62 -0.35 16.24
N GLY A 32 10.61 0.20 15.02
CA GLY A 32 11.10 1.55 14.71
C GLY A 32 10.15 2.69 15.12
N GLY A 33 9.07 2.40 15.87
CA GLY A 33 8.13 3.43 16.32
C GLY A 33 7.07 3.80 15.28
N VAL A 34 6.96 3.04 14.20
CA VAL A 34 5.96 3.25 13.12
C VAL A 34 4.53 3.16 13.67
N GLN A 35 4.24 2.11 14.46
CA GLN A 35 3.01 2.03 15.23
C GLN A 35 3.21 2.69 16.61
N LEU A 36 2.39 3.68 16.93
CA LEU A 36 2.47 4.39 18.21
C LEU A 36 2.13 3.45 19.37
N ARG A 37 2.98 3.43 20.39
CA ARG A 37 2.82 2.54 21.55
C ARG A 37 2.16 3.20 22.75
N ALA A 38 2.10 4.54 22.77
CA ALA A 38 1.59 5.32 23.90
C ALA A 38 0.91 6.61 23.42
N GLY A 39 0.21 7.27 24.31
CA GLY A 39 -0.52 8.51 24.04
C GLY A 39 -1.93 8.28 23.48
N PRO A 40 -2.64 9.37 23.16
CA PRO A 40 -4.03 9.31 22.69
C PRO A 40 -4.22 8.51 21.39
N GLU A 41 -3.18 8.49 20.55
CA GLU A 41 -3.21 7.81 19.25
C GLU A 41 -2.43 6.47 19.28
N ALA A 42 -2.29 5.86 20.46
CA ALA A 42 -1.66 4.54 20.60
C ALA A 42 -2.39 3.47 19.79
N GLY A 43 -1.64 2.69 19.00
CA GLY A 43 -2.15 1.69 18.06
C GLY A 43 -2.21 2.16 16.61
N GLY A 44 -2.33 3.46 16.38
CA GLY A 44 -2.31 4.04 15.04
C GLY A 44 -0.91 4.05 14.43
N VAL A 45 -0.84 4.04 13.11
CA VAL A 45 0.41 3.99 12.35
C VAL A 45 0.75 5.35 11.79
N ALA A 46 1.96 5.81 12.04
CA ALA A 46 2.48 7.06 11.51
C ALA A 46 2.58 7.00 9.97
N GLY A 47 2.20 8.06 9.29
CA GLY A 47 2.39 8.17 7.84
C GLY A 47 3.87 8.16 7.50
N TRP A 48 4.65 8.95 8.23
CA TRP A 48 6.10 8.96 8.17
C TRP A 48 6.75 9.34 9.49
N LEU A 49 8.03 9.01 9.61
CA LEU A 49 8.90 9.41 10.70
C LEU A 49 10.01 10.32 10.17
N SER A 50 10.39 11.32 10.97
CA SER A 50 11.62 12.08 10.75
C SER A 50 12.86 11.21 11.03
N GLU A 51 14.05 11.72 10.70
CA GLU A 51 15.33 11.07 11.04
C GLU A 51 15.50 10.85 12.56
N SER A 52 14.92 11.72 13.37
CA SER A 52 14.90 11.58 14.85
C SER A 52 13.80 10.65 15.37
N GLY A 53 13.07 9.94 14.50
CA GLY A 53 12.00 9.00 14.87
C GLY A 53 10.67 9.67 15.27
N HIS A 54 10.50 10.98 15.06
CA HIS A 54 9.26 11.67 15.42
C HIS A 54 8.21 11.50 14.32
N ALA A 55 7.01 11.07 14.72
CA ALA A 55 5.83 11.06 13.88
C ALA A 55 5.17 12.46 13.85
N THR A 56 4.70 12.86 12.66
CA THR A 56 3.96 14.12 12.49
C THR A 56 2.45 13.89 12.64
N TYR A 57 1.95 12.82 12.06
CA TYR A 57 0.54 12.43 12.11
C TYR A 57 0.39 10.92 12.00
N VAL A 58 -0.72 10.43 12.49
CA VAL A 58 -1.21 9.06 12.27
C VAL A 58 -2.14 9.06 11.06
N TYR A 59 -2.03 8.01 10.25
CA TYR A 59 -2.79 7.92 9.01
C TYR A 59 -3.66 6.64 9.02
N PRO A 60 -5.00 6.78 9.02
CA PRO A 60 -5.92 5.63 9.08
C PRO A 60 -5.76 4.65 7.92
N GLU A 61 -5.63 5.14 6.68
CA GLU A 61 -5.32 4.34 5.51
C GLU A 61 -4.08 3.47 5.72
N ILE A 62 -3.01 4.11 6.20
CA ILE A 62 -1.73 3.41 6.44
C ILE A 62 -1.84 2.43 7.61
N THR A 63 -2.71 2.69 8.58
CA THR A 63 -3.04 1.72 9.62
C THR A 63 -3.79 0.51 9.04
N GLY A 64 -4.64 0.71 8.04
CA GLY A 64 -5.26 -0.36 7.23
C GLY A 64 -4.22 -1.17 6.45
N TYR A 65 -3.29 -0.51 5.78
CA TYR A 65 -2.16 -1.17 5.12
C TYR A 65 -1.29 -1.97 6.09
N TYR A 66 -1.07 -1.45 7.30
CA TYR A 66 -0.30 -2.14 8.32
C TYR A 66 -0.98 -3.43 8.78
N LEU A 67 -2.29 -3.45 8.95
CA LEU A 67 -3.05 -4.68 9.21
C LEU A 67 -2.85 -5.72 8.09
N GLN A 68 -2.88 -5.28 6.84
CA GLN A 68 -2.67 -6.14 5.68
C GLN A 68 -1.23 -6.66 5.61
N TRP A 69 -0.24 -5.81 5.95
CA TRP A 69 1.15 -6.21 6.04
C TRP A 69 1.40 -7.20 7.19
N LEU A 70 0.75 -7.04 8.34
CA LEU A 70 0.81 -8.02 9.43
C LEU A 70 0.21 -9.37 9.01
N ALA A 71 -0.87 -9.35 8.22
CA ALA A 71 -1.44 -10.56 7.63
C ALA A 71 -0.43 -11.23 6.67
N TRP A 72 0.25 -10.46 5.83
CA TRP A 72 1.35 -10.94 5.00
C TRP A 72 2.45 -11.61 5.82
N GLN A 73 2.94 -10.96 6.90
CA GLN A 73 3.97 -11.55 7.78
C GLN A 73 3.49 -12.87 8.39
N THR A 74 2.21 -12.95 8.78
CA THR A 74 1.63 -14.19 9.32
C THR A 74 1.71 -15.36 8.33
N LEU A 75 1.42 -15.12 7.06
CA LEU A 75 1.55 -16.13 6.01
C LEU A 75 3.02 -16.53 5.79
N ARG A 76 3.93 -15.57 5.84
CA ARG A 76 5.37 -15.80 5.62
C ARG A 76 6.06 -16.54 6.79
N GLU A 77 5.64 -16.27 8.03
CA GLU A 77 6.19 -16.94 9.21
C GLU A 77 5.54 -18.31 9.47
N GLY A 78 4.55 -18.71 8.67
CA GLY A 78 3.85 -19.98 8.82
C GLY A 78 2.90 -20.00 10.03
N GLY A 79 2.51 -18.83 10.54
CA GLY A 79 1.55 -18.73 11.63
C GLY A 79 1.53 -17.40 12.36
N THR A 80 0.53 -17.22 13.22
CA THR A 80 0.33 -15.99 14.00
C THR A 80 1.19 -16.01 15.27
N THR A 81 2.10 -15.05 15.41
CA THR A 81 2.82 -14.83 16.66
C THR A 81 2.00 -13.96 17.64
N ALA A 82 2.33 -14.03 18.94
CA ALA A 82 1.71 -13.18 19.97
C ALA A 82 1.96 -11.68 19.68
N GLU A 83 3.12 -11.35 19.15
CA GLU A 83 3.49 -9.98 18.78
C GLU A 83 2.62 -9.45 17.64
N LEU A 84 2.53 -10.18 16.51
CA LEU A 84 1.71 -9.77 15.36
C LEU A 84 0.25 -9.56 15.76
N ARG A 85 -0.31 -10.48 16.60
CA ARG A 85 -1.66 -10.35 17.15
C ARG A 85 -1.82 -9.13 18.03
N CYS A 86 -0.88 -8.84 18.92
CA CYS A 86 -0.91 -7.65 19.78
C CYS A 86 -0.92 -6.37 18.96
N ARG A 87 -0.08 -6.28 17.92
CA ARG A 87 0.00 -5.15 17.00
C ARG A 87 -1.29 -4.95 16.21
N ALA A 88 -1.83 -6.02 15.65
CA ALA A 88 -3.07 -5.97 14.87
C ALA A 88 -4.28 -5.57 15.75
N SER A 89 -4.38 -6.13 16.96
CA SER A 89 -5.42 -5.74 17.91
C SER A 89 -5.31 -4.28 18.35
N SER A 90 -4.09 -3.76 18.51
CA SER A 90 -3.89 -2.34 18.83
C SER A 90 -4.29 -1.42 17.67
N ALA A 91 -3.94 -1.79 16.44
CA ALA A 91 -4.35 -1.06 15.23
C ALA A 91 -5.88 -1.04 15.08
N GLN A 92 -6.56 -2.19 15.27
CA GLN A 92 -8.02 -2.26 15.19
C GLN A 92 -8.70 -1.39 16.26
N ARG A 93 -8.24 -1.44 17.53
CA ARG A 93 -8.78 -0.58 18.60
C ARG A 93 -8.62 0.90 18.28
N TRP A 94 -7.49 1.29 17.73
CA TRP A 94 -7.26 2.67 17.32
C TRP A 94 -8.19 3.06 16.15
N LEU A 95 -8.31 2.24 15.11
CA LEU A 95 -9.23 2.47 13.99
C LEU A 95 -10.68 2.59 14.46
N ARG A 96 -11.10 1.77 15.43
CA ARG A 96 -12.42 1.90 16.04
C ARG A 96 -12.62 3.25 16.71
N SER A 97 -11.67 3.65 17.57
CA SER A 97 -11.72 4.96 18.23
C SER A 97 -11.77 6.11 17.21
N TRP A 98 -10.94 6.04 16.18
CA TRP A 98 -10.90 7.03 15.11
C TRP A 98 -12.22 7.11 14.33
N ALA A 99 -12.75 5.98 13.88
CA ALA A 99 -13.96 5.94 13.04
C ALA A 99 -15.23 6.40 13.79
N LEU A 100 -15.28 6.16 15.11
CA LEU A 100 -16.43 6.51 15.95
C LEU A 100 -16.30 7.90 16.61
N ARG A 101 -15.17 8.58 16.48
CA ARG A 101 -14.90 9.88 17.12
C ARG A 101 -15.70 11.01 16.48
N SER A 102 -16.02 10.91 15.20
CA SER A 102 -16.65 11.97 14.42
C SER A 102 -17.49 11.39 13.28
N GLU A 103 -18.52 12.14 12.88
CA GLU A 103 -19.31 11.84 11.67
C GLU A 103 -18.43 11.84 10.41
N HIS A 104 -17.48 12.77 10.34
CA HIS A 104 -16.49 12.87 9.28
C HIS A 104 -15.09 12.66 9.85
N PRO A 105 -14.60 11.40 9.89
CA PRO A 105 -13.30 11.11 10.47
C PRO A 105 -12.17 11.68 9.61
N GLN A 106 -11.16 12.23 10.29
CA GLN A 106 -10.03 12.90 9.64
C GLN A 106 -9.15 11.91 8.86
N THR A 107 -8.72 12.30 7.66
CA THR A 107 -7.73 11.56 6.87
C THR A 107 -6.35 11.51 7.55
N ARG A 108 -5.97 12.60 8.24
CA ARG A 108 -4.71 12.68 8.98
C ARG A 108 -4.95 13.18 10.39
N VAL A 109 -4.58 12.39 11.38
CA VAL A 109 -4.67 12.73 12.80
C VAL A 109 -3.32 13.29 13.24
N TYR A 110 -3.21 14.60 13.32
CA TYR A 110 -1.97 15.27 13.69
C TYR A 110 -1.68 15.11 15.18
N LEU A 111 -0.41 14.86 15.52
CA LEU A 111 0.05 14.68 16.89
C LEU A 111 0.38 16.00 17.59
N ARG A 112 0.49 17.08 16.84
CA ARG A 112 0.62 18.46 17.29
C ARG A 112 -0.37 19.32 16.50
N GLU A 113 -0.68 20.49 16.99
CA GLU A 113 -1.55 21.43 16.30
C GLU A 113 -1.07 21.67 14.86
N ASN A 114 -2.00 21.60 13.92
CA ASN A 114 -1.76 21.86 12.51
C ASN A 114 -2.86 22.78 11.97
N GLU A 115 -2.45 23.84 11.30
CA GLU A 115 -3.32 24.85 10.68
C GLU A 115 -3.95 24.34 9.37
N GLY A 116 -4.73 23.27 9.45
CA GLY A 116 -5.64 22.88 8.37
C GLY A 116 -5.01 22.11 7.19
N ASP A 117 -4.89 20.82 7.30
CA ASP A 117 -4.69 19.97 6.12
C ASP A 117 -6.02 19.86 5.35
N TRP A 118 -6.02 20.32 4.09
CA TRP A 118 -7.19 20.27 3.21
C TRP A 118 -7.79 18.86 3.06
N ARG A 119 -6.98 17.81 3.29
CA ARG A 119 -7.44 16.41 3.23
C ARG A 119 -8.45 16.10 4.32
N ASN A 120 -8.32 16.75 5.47
CA ASN A 120 -9.26 16.58 6.59
C ASN A 120 -10.63 17.23 6.34
N ALA A 121 -10.79 17.97 5.23
CA ALA A 121 -12.08 18.46 4.78
C ALA A 121 -12.88 17.41 3.96
N ALA A 122 -12.35 16.22 3.76
CA ALA A 122 -12.99 15.15 3.00
C ALA A 122 -12.74 13.77 3.60
N VAL A 123 -13.68 12.86 3.35
CA VAL A 123 -13.50 11.42 3.54
C VAL A 123 -13.25 10.80 2.17
N PHE A 124 -12.17 10.05 2.04
CA PHE A 124 -11.76 9.44 0.77
C PHE A 124 -12.16 7.97 0.70
N LEU A 125 -12.75 7.57 -0.43
CA LEU A 125 -13.06 6.18 -0.70
C LEU A 125 -11.84 5.28 -0.53
N PHE A 126 -10.70 5.73 -1.07
CA PHE A 126 -9.48 4.95 -1.05
C PHE A 126 -9.04 4.61 0.37
N ASP A 127 -9.07 5.59 1.27
CA ASP A 127 -8.68 5.41 2.68
C ASP A 127 -9.59 4.37 3.36
N ILE A 128 -10.92 4.52 3.24
CA ILE A 128 -11.88 3.60 3.86
C ILE A 128 -11.76 2.19 3.27
N ALA A 129 -11.58 2.08 1.95
CA ALA A 129 -11.43 0.79 1.27
C ALA A 129 -10.16 0.05 1.72
N MET A 130 -9.05 0.75 1.92
CA MET A 130 -7.81 0.12 2.42
C MET A 130 -7.94 -0.32 3.89
N ILE A 131 -8.71 0.41 4.70
CA ILE A 131 -9.00 0.02 6.08
C ILE A 131 -9.85 -1.27 6.12
N VAL A 132 -10.97 -1.34 5.40
CA VAL A 132 -11.81 -2.55 5.40
C VAL A 132 -11.06 -3.75 4.83
N ARG A 133 -10.24 -3.55 3.81
CA ARG A 133 -9.37 -4.60 3.25
C ARG A 133 -8.35 -5.08 4.28
N GLY A 134 -7.71 -4.17 5.01
CA GLY A 134 -6.76 -4.51 6.07
C GLY A 134 -7.41 -5.33 7.18
N ILE A 135 -8.62 -4.94 7.63
CA ILE A 135 -9.40 -5.70 8.61
C ILE A 135 -9.74 -7.09 8.06
N ALA A 136 -10.22 -7.20 6.82
CA ALA A 136 -10.55 -8.47 6.20
C ALA A 136 -9.34 -9.41 6.08
N SER A 137 -8.18 -8.89 5.67
CA SER A 137 -6.93 -9.68 5.59
C SER A 137 -6.48 -10.17 6.97
N ALA A 138 -6.52 -9.31 7.98
CA ALA A 138 -6.16 -9.67 9.35
C ALA A 138 -7.14 -10.69 9.97
N THR A 139 -8.43 -10.61 9.61
CA THR A 139 -9.44 -11.58 10.01
C THR A 139 -9.21 -12.94 9.33
N SER A 140 -8.97 -12.96 8.02
CA SER A 140 -8.72 -14.19 7.25
C SER A 140 -7.48 -14.95 7.75
N THR A 141 -6.46 -14.24 8.23
CA THR A 141 -5.26 -14.82 8.83
C THR A 141 -5.38 -15.08 10.34
N ARG A 142 -6.55 -14.85 10.95
CA ARG A 142 -6.83 -15.05 12.38
C ARG A 142 -5.96 -14.19 13.31
N LEU A 143 -5.49 -13.05 12.83
CA LEU A 143 -4.79 -12.07 13.65
C LEU A 143 -5.73 -11.34 14.61
N ILE A 144 -6.94 -11.03 14.13
CA ILE A 144 -7.99 -10.35 14.88
C ILE A 144 -9.36 -11.00 14.61
N GLU A 145 -10.27 -10.83 15.55
CA GLU A 145 -11.71 -10.92 15.29
C GLU A 145 -12.21 -9.52 14.89
N PRO A 146 -13.07 -9.39 13.86
CA PRO A 146 -13.54 -8.09 13.42
C PRO A 146 -14.43 -7.44 14.49
N ASP A 147 -14.20 -6.16 14.78
CA ASP A 147 -15.07 -5.38 15.67
C ASP A 147 -16.33 -4.96 14.90
N PRO A 148 -17.54 -5.41 15.28
CA PRO A 148 -18.75 -5.13 14.52
C PRO A 148 -19.05 -3.63 14.41
N ALA A 149 -18.87 -2.85 15.49
CA ALA A 149 -19.18 -1.43 15.50
C ALA A 149 -18.22 -0.64 14.58
N LEU A 150 -16.96 -1.05 14.48
CA LEU A 150 -16.02 -0.49 13.50
C LEU A 150 -16.45 -0.83 12.08
N VAL A 151 -16.77 -2.11 11.81
CA VAL A 151 -17.13 -2.55 10.45
C VAL A 151 -18.44 -1.91 9.99
N ASP A 152 -19.47 -1.83 10.86
CA ASP A 152 -20.74 -1.15 10.57
C ASP A 152 -20.49 0.32 10.21
N ARG A 153 -19.65 1.02 10.99
CA ARG A 153 -19.32 2.42 10.73
C ARG A 153 -18.58 2.61 9.38
N LEU A 154 -17.67 1.71 9.05
CA LEU A 154 -16.97 1.76 7.75
C LEU A 154 -17.91 1.45 6.58
N ALA A 155 -18.86 0.54 6.77
CA ALA A 155 -19.92 0.26 5.79
C ALA A 155 -20.79 1.49 5.54
N ASP A 156 -21.18 2.21 6.59
CA ASP A 156 -21.92 3.47 6.50
C ASP A 156 -21.15 4.54 5.71
N LEU A 157 -19.86 4.72 6.00
CA LEU A 157 -19.02 5.66 5.27
C LEU A 157 -18.88 5.30 3.78
N LEU A 158 -18.72 4.02 3.46
CA LEU A 158 -18.73 3.54 2.07
C LEU A 158 -20.08 3.76 1.40
N GLY A 159 -21.19 3.51 2.12
CA GLY A 159 -22.54 3.79 1.64
C GLY A 159 -22.75 5.27 1.26
N GLN A 160 -22.26 6.19 2.09
CA GLN A 160 -22.32 7.63 1.84
C GLN A 160 -21.47 8.06 0.63
N LEU A 161 -20.44 7.30 0.28
CA LEU A 161 -19.60 7.53 -0.89
C LEU A 161 -20.21 7.01 -2.20
N THR A 162 -21.39 6.38 -2.15
CA THR A 162 -22.08 5.90 -3.35
C THR A 162 -22.67 7.06 -4.14
N GLY A 163 -22.36 7.12 -5.43
CA GLY A 163 -22.95 8.08 -6.36
C GLY A 163 -24.27 7.58 -6.93
N ASP A 164 -25.08 8.52 -7.48
CA ASP A 164 -26.38 8.24 -8.07
C ASP A 164 -26.31 7.30 -9.29
N ASP A 165 -25.13 7.17 -9.89
CA ASP A 165 -24.87 6.29 -11.03
C ASP A 165 -24.49 4.85 -10.62
N GLY A 166 -24.60 4.52 -9.33
CA GLY A 166 -24.27 3.20 -8.80
C GLY A 166 -22.76 2.89 -8.71
N GLN A 167 -21.91 3.89 -8.81
CA GLN A 167 -20.48 3.78 -8.59
C GLN A 167 -20.07 4.58 -7.35
N PHE A 168 -18.92 4.24 -6.78
CA PHE A 168 -18.35 5.06 -5.72
C PHE A 168 -17.79 6.39 -6.25
N ASN A 169 -17.96 7.45 -5.47
CA ASN A 169 -17.24 8.70 -5.61
C ASN A 169 -15.84 8.58 -4.99
N ALA A 170 -14.88 9.34 -5.51
CA ALA A 170 -13.51 9.31 -4.97
C ALA A 170 -13.43 9.85 -3.53
N CYS A 171 -14.29 10.81 -3.21
CA CYS A 171 -14.40 11.40 -1.87
C CYS A 171 -15.78 12.04 -1.68
N MET A 172 -16.13 12.27 -0.42
CA MET A 172 -17.21 13.16 -0.01
C MET A 172 -16.65 14.30 0.86
N THR A 173 -17.20 15.50 0.73
CA THR A 173 -16.76 16.66 1.52
C THR A 173 -17.53 16.72 2.83
N ALA A 174 -16.79 16.91 3.92
CA ALA A 174 -17.34 17.18 5.24
C ALA A 174 -17.80 18.64 5.40
N LEU A 175 -17.27 19.54 4.56
CA LEU A 175 -17.50 20.96 4.58
C LEU A 175 -17.76 21.44 3.15
N GLU A 176 -18.55 22.51 2.97
CA GLU A 176 -18.77 23.15 1.67
C GLU A 176 -17.53 23.85 1.08
N LEU A 177 -16.34 23.42 1.47
CA LEU A 177 -15.09 23.96 0.98
C LEU A 177 -14.68 23.30 -0.33
N PRO A 178 -14.22 24.07 -1.32
CA PRO A 178 -13.75 23.52 -2.58
C PRO A 178 -12.51 22.68 -2.37
N LEU A 179 -12.60 21.39 -2.69
CA LEU A 179 -11.44 20.49 -2.66
C LEU A 179 -10.41 20.87 -3.74
N ARG A 180 -9.13 20.67 -3.42
CA ARG A 180 -8.08 20.81 -4.42
C ARG A 180 -8.27 19.78 -5.52
N LYS A 181 -8.18 20.23 -6.78
CA LYS A 181 -8.23 19.35 -7.95
C LYS A 181 -6.96 18.50 -8.03
N ARG A 182 -7.07 17.27 -7.55
CA ARG A 182 -6.01 16.26 -7.57
C ARG A 182 -6.57 14.96 -8.14
N TRP A 183 -5.69 14.04 -8.56
CA TRP A 183 -6.13 12.71 -8.97
C TRP A 183 -6.98 12.04 -7.88
N SER A 184 -6.60 12.14 -6.60
CA SER A 184 -7.30 11.53 -5.45
C SER A 184 -8.68 12.12 -5.13
N THR A 185 -9.05 13.29 -5.71
CA THR A 185 -10.37 13.92 -5.50
C THR A 185 -11.35 13.72 -6.65
N ARG A 186 -10.98 12.93 -7.65
CA ARG A 186 -11.80 12.65 -8.84
C ARG A 186 -11.82 11.16 -9.10
N ARG A 187 -12.86 10.67 -9.74
CA ARG A 187 -12.88 9.31 -10.27
C ARG A 187 -11.76 9.12 -11.29
N GLY A 188 -11.13 7.94 -11.28
CA GLY A 188 -10.03 7.57 -12.16
C GLY A 188 -9.61 6.12 -11.97
N GLY A 189 -8.64 5.68 -12.76
CA GLY A 189 -8.16 4.30 -12.75
C GLY A 189 -7.72 3.78 -11.37
N PHE A 190 -7.16 4.65 -10.52
CA PHE A 190 -6.69 4.28 -9.17
C PHE A 190 -7.79 3.72 -8.26
N LEU A 191 -9.08 4.08 -8.51
CA LEU A 191 -10.19 3.55 -7.74
C LEU A 191 -10.40 2.04 -7.95
N ALA A 192 -9.78 1.44 -8.96
CA ALA A 192 -9.78 -0.02 -9.12
C ALA A 192 -9.21 -0.73 -7.86
N LYS A 193 -8.16 -0.18 -7.22
CA LYS A 193 -7.62 -0.75 -5.97
C LYS A 193 -8.61 -0.61 -4.81
N ALA A 194 -9.27 0.54 -4.70
CA ALA A 194 -10.30 0.76 -3.68
C ALA A 194 -11.48 -0.21 -3.86
N ALA A 195 -12.01 -0.31 -5.09
CA ALA A 195 -13.10 -1.23 -5.41
C ALA A 195 -12.71 -2.71 -5.15
N ALA A 196 -11.51 -3.12 -5.56
CA ALA A 196 -10.98 -4.46 -5.28
C ALA A 196 -10.84 -4.71 -3.77
N GLY A 197 -10.47 -3.68 -3.00
CA GLY A 197 -10.42 -3.74 -1.53
C GLY A 197 -11.79 -4.00 -0.91
N VAL A 198 -12.83 -3.30 -1.35
CA VAL A 198 -14.22 -3.53 -0.92
C VAL A 198 -14.70 -4.92 -1.33
N LEU A 199 -14.44 -5.37 -2.57
CA LEU A 199 -14.79 -6.72 -3.04
C LEU A 199 -14.11 -7.82 -2.21
N SER A 200 -12.85 -7.63 -1.86
CA SER A 200 -12.13 -8.58 -1.00
C SER A 200 -12.72 -8.61 0.41
N ALA A 201 -13.05 -7.44 0.97
CA ALA A 201 -13.65 -7.32 2.29
C ALA A 201 -15.07 -7.91 2.35
N ALA A 202 -15.88 -7.75 1.31
CA ALA A 202 -17.24 -8.28 1.21
C ALA A 202 -17.31 -9.80 1.34
N LYS A 203 -16.24 -10.52 1.01
CA LYS A 203 -16.15 -11.99 1.17
C LYS A 203 -15.97 -12.42 2.63
N VAL A 204 -15.50 -11.54 3.48
CA VAL A 204 -15.09 -11.85 4.87
C VAL A 204 -15.97 -11.11 5.89
N LEU A 205 -16.41 -9.89 5.56
CA LEU A 205 -17.15 -8.99 6.43
C LEU A 205 -18.59 -8.85 5.91
N PRO A 206 -19.59 -9.49 6.56
CA PRO A 206 -20.98 -9.49 6.08
C PRO A 206 -21.60 -8.09 5.91
N GLN A 207 -21.19 -7.12 6.74
CA GLN A 207 -21.68 -5.75 6.68
C GLN A 207 -21.24 -5.03 5.38
N ILE A 208 -20.13 -5.45 4.78
CA ILE A 208 -19.61 -4.89 3.52
C ILE A 208 -20.25 -5.57 2.30
N ALA A 209 -20.77 -6.77 2.42
CA ALA A 209 -21.35 -7.55 1.32
C ALA A 209 -22.44 -6.80 0.51
N PRO A 210 -23.32 -5.98 1.09
CA PRO A 210 -24.32 -5.20 0.33
C PRO A 210 -23.71 -4.19 -0.67
N LEU A 211 -22.45 -3.78 -0.46
CA LEU A 211 -21.76 -2.82 -1.32
C LEU A 211 -21.05 -3.47 -2.52
N GLN A 212 -21.08 -4.80 -2.61
CA GLN A 212 -20.42 -5.53 -3.70
C GLN A 212 -20.85 -5.06 -5.10
N PRO A 213 -22.14 -4.85 -5.44
CA PRO A 213 -22.54 -4.41 -6.79
C PRO A 213 -21.94 -3.03 -7.15
N ILE A 214 -21.85 -2.11 -6.19
CA ILE A 214 -21.28 -0.77 -6.37
C ILE A 214 -19.77 -0.88 -6.60
N ALA A 215 -19.10 -1.72 -5.81
CA ALA A 215 -17.68 -1.98 -5.97
C ALA A 215 -17.36 -2.64 -7.33
N GLU A 216 -18.19 -3.57 -7.81
CA GLU A 216 -18.05 -4.18 -9.14
C GLU A 216 -18.19 -3.13 -10.25
N ALA A 217 -19.22 -2.27 -10.19
CA ALA A 217 -19.41 -1.20 -11.16
C ALA A 217 -18.24 -0.20 -11.17
N THR A 218 -17.74 0.15 -9.98
CA THR A 218 -16.56 1.04 -9.82
C THR A 218 -15.31 0.39 -10.39
N LEU A 219 -15.08 -0.91 -10.13
CA LEU A 219 -13.92 -1.64 -10.64
C LEU A 219 -13.91 -1.64 -12.17
N VAL A 220 -15.04 -2.01 -12.80
CA VAL A 220 -15.17 -2.05 -14.26
C VAL A 220 -14.87 -0.69 -14.88
N ALA A 221 -15.50 0.38 -14.37
CA ALA A 221 -15.30 1.73 -14.88
C ALA A 221 -13.84 2.20 -14.69
N SER A 222 -13.25 1.93 -13.53
CA SER A 222 -11.89 2.36 -13.20
C SER A 222 -10.83 1.62 -14.03
N LEU A 223 -10.99 0.30 -14.26
CA LEU A 223 -10.08 -0.46 -15.10
C LEU A 223 -10.11 0.00 -16.57
N ARG A 224 -11.31 0.34 -17.08
CA ARG A 224 -11.44 0.94 -18.41
C ARG A 224 -10.68 2.27 -18.50
N LEU A 225 -10.92 3.18 -17.55
CA LEU A 225 -10.21 4.47 -17.48
C LEU A 225 -8.69 4.30 -17.35
N ALA A 226 -8.22 3.28 -16.63
CA ALA A 226 -6.80 3.02 -16.47
C ALA A 226 -6.08 2.72 -17.80
N VAL A 227 -6.78 2.13 -18.77
CA VAL A 227 -6.22 1.79 -20.09
C VAL A 227 -6.48 2.92 -21.10
N GLU A 228 -7.69 3.49 -21.11
CA GLU A 228 -8.09 4.53 -22.08
C GLU A 228 -7.43 5.90 -21.77
N GLU A 229 -7.29 6.24 -20.47
CA GLU A 229 -6.82 7.53 -19.99
C GLU A 229 -5.78 7.37 -18.86
N PRO A 230 -4.65 6.71 -19.10
CA PRO A 230 -3.67 6.47 -18.05
C PRO A 230 -3.11 7.79 -17.50
N PRO A 231 -3.05 7.96 -16.16
CA PRO A 231 -2.56 9.18 -15.55
C PRO A 231 -1.07 9.42 -15.85
N ALA A 232 -0.66 10.69 -15.82
CA ALA A 232 0.74 11.05 -15.95
C ALA A 232 1.55 10.62 -14.73
N GLU A 233 0.96 10.73 -13.54
CA GLU A 233 1.56 10.28 -12.28
C GLU A 233 1.59 8.75 -12.21
N ILE A 234 2.75 8.21 -11.89
CA ILE A 234 2.97 6.76 -11.89
C ILE A 234 2.27 6.07 -10.71
N HIS A 235 2.27 6.68 -9.54
CA HIS A 235 1.67 6.09 -8.34
C HIS A 235 0.17 5.74 -8.49
N PRO A 236 -0.73 6.65 -8.95
CA PRO A 236 -2.13 6.29 -9.19
C PRO A 236 -2.32 5.31 -10.35
N MET A 237 -1.43 5.29 -11.34
CA MET A 237 -1.42 4.27 -12.38
C MET A 237 -1.15 2.88 -11.81
N LEU A 238 -0.15 2.75 -10.94
CA LEU A 238 0.18 1.48 -10.27
C LEU A 238 -0.95 1.02 -9.35
N TYR A 239 -1.69 1.92 -8.70
CA TYR A 239 -2.90 1.55 -7.95
C TYR A 239 -3.98 0.92 -8.85
N ALA A 240 -4.15 1.38 -10.08
CA ALA A 240 -5.08 0.75 -11.00
C ALA A 240 -4.64 -0.70 -11.34
N ILE A 241 -3.36 -0.89 -11.59
CA ILE A 241 -2.76 -2.20 -11.88
C ILE A 241 -2.89 -3.14 -10.66
N GLU A 242 -2.53 -2.68 -9.48
CA GLU A 242 -2.68 -3.44 -8.23
C GLU A 242 -4.15 -3.81 -7.98
N GLY A 243 -5.10 -2.91 -8.32
CA GLY A 243 -6.53 -3.19 -8.25
C GLY A 243 -6.95 -4.39 -9.10
N ALA A 244 -6.50 -4.44 -10.34
CA ALA A 244 -6.72 -5.60 -11.22
C ALA A 244 -6.11 -6.89 -10.65
N LEU A 245 -4.92 -6.79 -10.07
CA LEU A 245 -4.19 -7.92 -9.52
C LEU A 245 -4.79 -8.47 -8.21
N CYS A 246 -5.53 -7.64 -7.45
CA CYS A 246 -6.20 -8.03 -6.22
C CYS A 246 -7.50 -8.84 -6.41
N VAL A 247 -8.03 -8.91 -7.63
CA VAL A 247 -9.28 -9.62 -7.96
C VAL A 247 -9.06 -10.62 -9.09
N PRO A 248 -8.25 -11.67 -8.84
CA PRO A 248 -7.94 -12.66 -9.86
C PRO A 248 -9.20 -13.33 -10.40
N GLY A 249 -9.25 -13.55 -11.71
CA GLY A 249 -10.38 -14.19 -12.39
C GLY A 249 -11.64 -13.33 -12.48
N HIS A 250 -11.61 -12.07 -12.03
CA HIS A 250 -12.74 -11.18 -12.27
C HIS A 250 -12.86 -10.82 -13.75
N ARG A 251 -14.06 -10.95 -14.31
CA ARG A 251 -14.33 -10.77 -15.76
C ARG A 251 -13.88 -9.44 -16.36
N ALA A 252 -13.75 -8.39 -15.54
CA ALA A 252 -13.30 -7.08 -16.00
C ALA A 252 -11.77 -6.98 -16.13
N VAL A 253 -11.01 -7.94 -15.61
CA VAL A 253 -9.53 -7.90 -15.61
C VAL A 253 -8.95 -8.44 -16.91
N GLU A 254 -9.46 -9.58 -17.40
CA GLU A 254 -8.95 -10.21 -18.62
C GLU A 254 -8.87 -9.26 -19.84
N PRO A 255 -9.89 -8.42 -20.13
CA PRO A 255 -9.83 -7.52 -21.30
C PRO A 255 -8.76 -6.43 -21.20
N VAL A 256 -8.27 -6.10 -20.01
CA VAL A 256 -7.35 -4.98 -19.77
C VAL A 256 -5.94 -5.42 -19.38
N ILE A 257 -5.72 -6.70 -19.07
CA ILE A 257 -4.47 -7.18 -18.47
C ILE A 257 -3.25 -6.92 -19.37
N ASP A 258 -3.37 -7.10 -20.67
CA ASP A 258 -2.27 -6.86 -21.62
C ASP A 258 -1.98 -5.36 -21.75
N GLY A 259 -3.00 -4.50 -21.72
CA GLY A 259 -2.84 -3.05 -21.68
C GLY A 259 -2.12 -2.57 -20.41
N LEU A 260 -2.46 -3.15 -19.26
CA LEU A 260 -1.79 -2.87 -17.98
C LEU A 260 -0.33 -3.38 -17.99
N ALA A 261 -0.07 -4.54 -18.57
CA ALA A 261 1.28 -5.06 -18.74
C ALA A 261 2.14 -4.16 -19.64
N ALA A 262 1.57 -3.64 -20.74
CA ALA A 262 2.24 -2.69 -21.61
C ALA A 262 2.60 -1.37 -20.88
N GLN A 263 1.75 -0.89 -19.97
CA GLN A 263 2.07 0.27 -19.14
C GLN A 263 3.26 -0.01 -18.21
N VAL A 264 3.30 -1.18 -17.57
CA VAL A 264 4.43 -1.58 -16.72
C VAL A 264 5.71 -1.73 -17.56
N GLU A 265 5.62 -2.31 -18.76
CA GLU A 265 6.77 -2.40 -19.67
C GLU A 265 7.35 -1.02 -19.98
N GLY A 266 6.49 -0.03 -20.27
CA GLY A 266 6.90 1.34 -20.47
C GLY A 266 7.56 1.97 -19.24
N LEU A 267 7.23 1.55 -18.02
CA LEU A 267 7.94 1.96 -16.81
C LEU A 267 9.30 1.27 -16.67
N LEU A 268 9.38 -0.03 -16.96
CA LEU A 268 10.63 -0.79 -16.88
C LEU A 268 11.71 -0.22 -17.81
N GLN A 269 11.29 0.32 -18.96
CA GLN A 269 12.19 1.01 -19.90
C GLN A 269 12.72 2.35 -19.35
N GLN A 270 12.04 2.95 -18.35
CA GLN A 270 12.46 4.22 -17.72
C GLN A 270 13.33 3.99 -16.46
N VAL A 271 13.54 2.74 -16.05
CA VAL A 271 14.36 2.43 -14.88
C VAL A 271 15.81 2.87 -15.13
N SER A 272 16.29 3.76 -14.27
CA SER A 272 17.67 4.25 -14.31
C SER A 272 18.70 3.16 -14.01
N THR A 273 19.97 3.45 -14.29
CA THR A 273 21.10 2.52 -14.02
C THR A 273 21.25 2.16 -12.54
N ASP A 274 20.77 3.01 -11.63
CA ASP A 274 20.76 2.78 -10.18
C ASP A 274 19.43 2.23 -9.64
N GLY A 275 18.50 1.85 -10.54
CA GLY A 275 17.26 1.15 -10.19
C GLY A 275 16.11 2.06 -9.76
N ARG A 276 16.13 3.35 -10.09
CA ARG A 276 15.10 4.33 -9.72
C ARG A 276 14.09 4.54 -10.83
N LEU A 277 12.90 5.01 -10.44
CA LEU A 277 11.84 5.46 -11.33
C LEU A 277 11.44 6.91 -11.01
N PRO A 278 11.06 7.71 -12.00
CA PRO A 278 10.55 9.07 -11.80
C PRO A 278 9.14 9.02 -11.16
N GLU A 279 8.71 10.13 -10.55
CA GLU A 279 7.35 10.26 -10.00
C GLU A 279 6.28 10.33 -11.11
N SER A 280 6.63 10.87 -12.26
CA SER A 280 5.73 11.09 -13.39
C SER A 280 6.40 10.66 -14.70
N ARG A 281 5.58 10.12 -15.61
CA ARG A 281 6.00 9.80 -16.98
C ARG A 281 6.37 11.04 -17.82
N ALA A 282 5.86 12.21 -17.43
CA ALA A 282 6.05 13.47 -18.17
C ALA A 282 7.26 14.29 -17.70
N ALA A 283 7.85 13.99 -16.56
CA ALA A 283 8.92 14.76 -15.97
C ALA A 283 10.01 13.86 -15.38
N LEU A 284 11.25 14.13 -15.71
CA LEU A 284 12.42 13.62 -14.98
C LEU A 284 12.45 14.34 -13.63
N GLY A 285 11.62 13.90 -12.69
CA GLY A 285 11.44 14.51 -11.40
C GLY A 285 12.03 13.69 -10.27
N ILE A 286 11.57 13.98 -9.07
CA ILE A 286 11.91 13.31 -7.82
C ILE A 286 11.70 11.80 -7.97
N ALA A 287 12.71 11.00 -7.65
CA ALA A 287 12.59 9.55 -7.61
C ALA A 287 11.82 9.15 -6.33
N ARG A 288 10.85 8.25 -6.48
CA ARG A 288 10.08 7.73 -5.34
C ARG A 288 10.27 6.23 -5.21
N LEU A 289 10.69 5.79 -4.03
CA LEU A 289 10.97 4.37 -3.77
C LEU A 289 9.70 3.52 -3.62
N ASP A 290 8.58 4.11 -3.20
CA ASP A 290 7.30 3.42 -3.19
C ASP A 290 6.85 3.00 -4.60
N ILE A 291 7.10 3.86 -5.61
CA ILE A 291 6.83 3.53 -7.02
C ILE A 291 7.70 2.35 -7.49
N VAL A 292 8.98 2.35 -7.11
CA VAL A 292 9.89 1.23 -7.44
C VAL A 292 9.37 -0.07 -6.83
N ALA A 293 9.01 -0.06 -5.55
CA ALA A 293 8.48 -1.22 -4.86
C ALA A 293 7.13 -1.71 -5.44
N GLN A 294 6.21 -0.79 -5.75
CA GLN A 294 4.94 -1.12 -6.41
C GLN A 294 5.17 -1.74 -7.80
N THR A 295 6.08 -1.17 -8.60
CA THR A 295 6.38 -1.70 -9.94
C THR A 295 6.94 -3.11 -9.86
N LEU A 296 7.85 -3.41 -8.92
CA LEU A 296 8.35 -4.77 -8.71
C LEU A 296 7.24 -5.76 -8.37
N ARG A 297 6.34 -5.42 -7.44
CA ARG A 297 5.22 -6.28 -7.05
C ARG A 297 4.24 -6.49 -8.21
N ALA A 298 3.86 -5.41 -8.88
CA ALA A 298 2.97 -5.45 -10.04
C ALA A 298 3.56 -6.31 -11.17
N THR A 299 4.84 -6.14 -11.50
CA THR A 299 5.56 -6.94 -12.50
C THR A 299 5.54 -8.42 -12.14
N SER A 300 5.80 -8.76 -10.88
CA SER A 300 5.83 -10.14 -10.42
C SER A 300 4.49 -10.86 -10.61
N LEU A 301 3.38 -10.19 -10.31
CA LEU A 301 2.04 -10.75 -10.46
C LEU A 301 1.57 -10.74 -11.93
N LEU A 302 1.89 -9.70 -12.70
CA LEU A 302 1.54 -9.61 -14.12
C LEU A 302 2.21 -10.71 -14.95
N ARG A 303 3.46 -11.09 -14.65
CA ARG A 303 4.14 -12.22 -15.32
C ARG A 303 3.34 -13.53 -15.29
N ARG A 304 2.52 -13.74 -14.27
CA ARG A 304 1.66 -14.94 -14.16
C ARG A 304 0.40 -14.85 -15.02
N ARG A 305 0.00 -13.65 -15.44
CA ARG A 305 -1.31 -13.38 -16.04
C ARG A 305 -1.25 -12.87 -17.47
N ALA A 306 -0.33 -11.97 -17.78
CA ALA A 306 -0.14 -11.46 -19.13
C ALA A 306 0.58 -12.50 -19.99
N ARG A 307 -0.12 -13.04 -20.99
CA ARG A 307 0.39 -14.13 -21.83
C ARG A 307 1.60 -13.67 -22.66
N GLY A 308 2.70 -14.41 -22.54
CA GLY A 308 3.90 -14.15 -23.33
C GLY A 308 4.67 -12.90 -22.94
N TRP A 309 4.33 -12.26 -21.83
CA TRP A 309 5.07 -11.10 -21.31
C TRP A 309 6.17 -11.53 -20.34
N PHE A 310 7.40 -11.25 -20.71
CA PHE A 310 8.59 -11.64 -19.94
C PHE A 310 9.52 -10.41 -19.78
N PRO A 311 9.38 -9.65 -18.71
CA PRO A 311 10.23 -8.49 -18.44
C PRO A 311 11.69 -8.91 -18.23
N ASP A 312 12.64 -8.05 -18.60
CA ASP A 312 14.06 -8.30 -18.42
C ASP A 312 14.42 -8.45 -16.92
N PRO A 313 14.88 -9.64 -16.48
CA PRO A 313 15.23 -9.87 -15.08
C PRO A 313 16.31 -8.92 -14.55
N SER A 314 17.21 -8.43 -15.42
CA SER A 314 18.27 -7.53 -15.02
C SER A 314 17.75 -6.16 -14.56
N VAL A 315 16.59 -5.72 -15.10
CA VAL A 315 15.90 -4.50 -14.67
C VAL A 315 15.35 -4.70 -13.26
N LEU A 316 14.70 -5.84 -13.00
CA LEU A 316 14.12 -6.16 -11.70
C LEU A 316 15.20 -6.29 -10.62
N ASP A 317 16.35 -6.89 -10.97
CA ASP A 317 17.51 -6.98 -10.09
C ASP A 317 18.06 -5.58 -9.75
N ARG A 318 18.18 -4.67 -10.74
CA ARG A 318 18.63 -3.29 -10.51
C ARG A 318 17.69 -2.53 -9.56
N MET A 319 16.36 -2.66 -9.76
CA MET A 319 15.35 -2.03 -8.90
C MET A 319 15.44 -2.56 -7.47
N SER A 320 15.59 -3.87 -7.29
CA SER A 320 15.74 -4.50 -5.98
C SER A 320 17.01 -4.04 -5.26
N VAL A 321 18.13 -3.97 -5.98
CA VAL A 321 19.41 -3.44 -5.46
C VAL A 321 19.26 -1.96 -5.10
N GLY A 322 18.52 -1.18 -5.90
CA GLY A 322 18.23 0.24 -5.63
C GLY A 322 17.50 0.43 -4.29
N LEU A 323 16.46 -0.38 -4.01
CA LEU A 323 15.74 -0.37 -2.74
C LEU A 323 16.67 -0.72 -1.56
N VAL A 324 17.47 -1.79 -1.70
CA VAL A 324 18.40 -2.22 -0.64
C VAL A 324 19.44 -1.13 -0.33
N ARG A 325 19.97 -0.46 -1.35
CA ARG A 325 20.96 0.62 -1.18
C ARG A 325 20.39 1.87 -0.50
N ALA A 326 19.10 2.14 -0.71
CA ALA A 326 18.43 3.29 -0.11
C ALA A 326 18.01 3.06 1.35
N MET A 327 18.02 1.81 1.80
CA MET A 327 17.64 1.45 3.17
C MET A 327 18.68 1.95 4.18
N SER A 328 18.20 2.55 5.27
CA SER A 328 19.04 2.93 6.41
C SER A 328 19.56 1.71 7.17
N ARG A 329 20.53 1.92 8.07
CA ARG A 329 21.04 0.84 8.94
C ARG A 329 19.95 0.25 9.85
N ASP A 330 18.94 1.05 10.19
CA ASP A 330 17.82 0.62 11.04
C ASP A 330 16.70 -0.06 10.26
N GLY A 331 16.83 -0.23 8.94
CA GLY A 331 15.83 -0.82 8.08
C GLY A 331 14.76 0.17 7.57
N ALA A 332 14.87 1.46 7.91
CA ALA A 332 13.96 2.48 7.44
C ALA A 332 14.18 2.80 5.96
N LEU A 333 13.09 3.12 5.24
CA LEU A 333 13.16 3.47 3.82
C LEU A 333 12.59 4.88 3.60
N PRO A 334 13.38 5.84 3.06
CA PRO A 334 12.86 7.15 2.72
C PRO A 334 11.96 7.07 1.49
N ILE A 335 10.99 7.96 1.38
CA ILE A 335 10.16 8.02 0.16
C ILE A 335 10.96 8.57 -1.01
N ASP A 336 11.78 9.60 -0.76
CA ASP A 336 12.71 10.21 -1.69
C ASP A 336 14.15 9.99 -1.21
N PRO A 337 14.94 9.16 -1.92
CA PRO A 337 16.33 8.86 -1.52
C PRO A 337 17.29 10.03 -1.76
N THR A 338 16.84 11.11 -2.43
CA THR A 338 17.65 12.28 -2.75
C THR A 338 17.35 13.49 -1.86
N ALA A 339 16.33 13.39 -1.00
CA ALA A 339 15.95 14.47 -0.10
C ALA A 339 17.06 14.77 0.91
N GLN A 340 17.35 16.07 1.11
CA GLN A 340 18.33 16.51 2.11
C GLN A 340 17.91 16.13 3.54
N VAL A 341 16.60 16.12 3.81
CA VAL A 341 16.01 15.68 5.07
C VAL A 341 15.15 14.47 4.78
N PRO A 342 15.60 13.25 5.11
CA PRO A 342 14.86 12.05 4.80
C PRO A 342 13.56 11.97 5.61
N GLN A 343 12.49 11.58 4.93
CA GLN A 343 11.21 11.23 5.53
C GLN A 343 11.00 9.73 5.33
N TYR A 344 11.13 8.99 6.41
CA TYR A 344 10.93 7.54 6.41
C TYR A 344 9.45 7.21 6.40
N ASN A 345 9.03 6.57 5.33
CA ASN A 345 7.63 6.43 5.00
C ASN A 345 7.14 4.99 5.25
N ALA A 346 6.08 4.86 6.06
CA ALA A 346 5.60 3.55 6.49
C ALA A 346 5.06 2.70 5.31
N TRP A 347 4.26 3.29 4.39
CA TRP A 347 3.72 2.51 3.26
C TRP A 347 4.81 2.16 2.24
N CYS A 348 5.77 3.05 1.99
CA CYS A 348 6.93 2.77 1.16
C CYS A 348 7.70 1.55 1.69
N ALA A 349 7.92 1.51 3.01
CA ALA A 349 8.59 0.39 3.67
C ALA A 349 7.80 -0.93 3.55
N MET A 350 6.48 -0.90 3.77
CA MET A 350 5.63 -2.10 3.60
C MET A 350 5.64 -2.61 2.15
N PHE A 351 5.57 -1.71 1.17
CA PHE A 351 5.66 -2.06 -0.25
C PHE A 351 7.02 -2.68 -0.58
N ALA A 352 8.10 -2.08 -0.09
CA ALA A 352 9.45 -2.55 -0.33
C ALA A 352 9.74 -3.88 0.36
N ASP A 353 9.22 -4.11 1.58
CA ASP A 353 9.35 -5.39 2.27
C ASP A 353 8.74 -6.53 1.44
N GLN A 354 7.51 -6.35 0.94
CA GLN A 354 6.88 -7.31 0.03
C GLN A 354 7.69 -7.52 -1.26
N ALA A 355 8.12 -6.43 -1.90
CA ALA A 355 8.87 -6.49 -3.15
C ALA A 355 10.20 -7.23 -3.00
N LEU A 356 10.95 -6.94 -1.93
CA LEU A 356 12.25 -7.57 -1.68
C LEU A 356 12.13 -9.04 -1.27
N GLN A 357 11.10 -9.42 -0.51
CA GLN A 357 10.83 -10.83 -0.22
C GLN A 357 10.51 -11.60 -1.49
N VAL A 358 9.71 -11.04 -2.41
CA VAL A 358 9.43 -11.65 -3.73
C VAL A 358 10.69 -11.75 -4.58
N ALA A 359 11.55 -10.72 -4.55
CA ALA A 359 12.82 -10.73 -5.26
C ALA A 359 13.77 -11.85 -4.77
N GLN A 360 13.79 -12.15 -3.46
CA GLN A 360 14.55 -13.28 -2.89
C GLN A 360 14.09 -14.62 -3.46
N HIS A 361 12.82 -14.75 -3.85
CA HIS A 361 12.27 -15.92 -4.54
C HIS A 361 12.32 -15.80 -6.08
N ARG A 362 13.17 -14.90 -6.59
CA ARG A 362 13.34 -14.65 -8.04
C ARG A 362 12.03 -14.31 -8.75
N PHE A 363 11.16 -13.60 -8.08
CA PHE A 363 9.85 -13.17 -8.60
C PHE A 363 8.96 -14.33 -9.06
N ASP A 364 9.02 -15.48 -8.36
CA ASP A 364 8.26 -16.69 -8.70
C ASP A 364 7.92 -17.52 -7.46
N GLY A 365 7.05 -18.53 -7.66
CA GLY A 365 6.70 -19.51 -6.62
C GLY A 365 5.50 -19.12 -5.77
N PRO A 366 5.21 -19.90 -4.70
CA PRO A 366 4.03 -19.75 -3.85
C PRO A 366 3.92 -18.40 -3.14
N ILE A 367 5.03 -17.69 -2.96
CA ILE A 367 5.05 -16.34 -2.39
C ILE A 367 4.15 -15.36 -3.17
N LEU A 368 3.93 -15.60 -4.45
CA LEU A 368 3.06 -14.74 -5.26
C LEU A 368 1.57 -14.93 -4.92
N ASP A 369 1.17 -16.10 -4.43
CA ASP A 369 -0.20 -16.34 -3.96
C ASP A 369 -0.45 -15.57 -2.67
N ASP A 370 0.51 -15.59 -1.75
CA ASP A 370 0.48 -14.78 -0.52
C ASP A 370 0.48 -13.28 -0.85
N LEU A 371 1.31 -12.86 -1.82
CA LEU A 371 1.37 -11.45 -2.26
C LEU A 371 0.02 -11.00 -2.83
N GLU A 372 -0.60 -11.80 -3.67
CA GLU A 372 -1.91 -11.51 -4.27
C GLU A 372 -3.00 -11.35 -3.18
N ALA A 373 -2.99 -12.24 -2.19
CA ALA A 373 -3.94 -12.20 -1.07
C ALA A 373 -3.74 -10.97 -0.17
N CYS A 374 -2.48 -10.57 0.06
CA CYS A 374 -2.10 -9.50 1.00
C CYS A 374 -1.33 -8.34 0.34
N LEU A 375 -1.59 -8.03 -0.94
CA LEU A 375 -0.96 -6.92 -1.65
C LEU A 375 -1.33 -5.58 -0.99
N VAL A 376 -0.38 -4.99 -0.27
CA VAL A 376 -0.53 -3.74 0.50
C VAL A 376 -0.71 -2.53 -0.43
#